data_b5e30e89f92d80bccae968a31e477a62
#
_entry.id   b5e30e89f92d80bccae968a31e477a62
#
_cell.length_a   1.000
_cell.length_b   1.000
_cell.length_c   1.000
_cell.angle_alpha   90.00
_cell.angle_beta   90.00
_cell.angle_gamma   90.00
#
_symmetry.space_group_name_H-M   'P 1'
#
loop_
_entity.id
_entity.type
_entity.pdbx_description
1 polymer ?
#
loop_
_entity_poly.entity_id
_entity_poly.type
_entity_poly.pdbx_seq_one_letter_code
_entity_poly.pdbx_strand_id
1 'polypeptide(L)'
;MKIVGLITEYNPFHNGHLYHMQKAKEITGADSVIAVMSGNYVQRGAPAIMPKHLRAEVALEAGIPLVLELPVCYASGSAEYFADGAISLFEKLGCIDSICFGSECGDIERFITLANTQLYDEKYDEQVKNYLDQGLNYPTSLSKALFNITGITIDTPNDILGLSYVREIIETKANIQPICIKRTNDYHSKKLTGTITSAS
;
A
#
# COMPACT_ATOMS: atom_id res chain seq x y z
N MET A 1 -3.36 1.31 24.18
CA MET A 1 -3.14 2.33 23.14
C MET A 1 -3.19 1.59 21.81
N LYS A 2 -4.08 1.98 20.92
CA LYS A 2 -4.17 1.42 19.56
C LYS A 2 -3.34 2.25 18.59
N ILE A 3 -2.58 1.61 17.71
CA ILE A 3 -1.70 2.28 16.76
C ILE A 3 -2.02 1.80 15.34
N VAL A 4 -2.25 2.74 14.43
CA VAL A 4 -2.40 2.45 13.00
C VAL A 4 -1.12 2.78 12.23
N GLY A 5 -0.66 1.84 11.42
CA GLY A 5 0.47 2.00 10.50
C GLY A 5 0.03 2.59 9.17
N LEU A 6 0.77 3.54 8.64
CA LEU A 6 0.61 4.08 7.28
C LEU A 6 1.88 3.80 6.49
N ILE A 7 1.73 3.30 5.27
CA ILE A 7 2.84 3.07 4.33
C ILE A 7 2.76 4.16 3.27
N THR A 8 3.82 4.97 3.12
CA THR A 8 3.73 6.25 2.43
C THR A 8 4.98 6.60 1.64
N GLU A 9 4.84 7.55 0.75
CA GLU A 9 5.96 8.23 0.09
C GLU A 9 6.05 9.71 0.46
N TYR A 10 4.89 10.38 0.65
CA TYR A 10 4.78 11.82 0.92
C TYR A 10 5.61 12.68 -0.05
N ASN A 11 5.42 12.48 -1.32
CA ASN A 11 6.26 13.06 -2.39
C ASN A 11 5.48 14.04 -3.32
N PRO A 12 5.08 15.25 -2.83
CA PRO A 12 5.17 15.77 -1.45
C PRO A 12 4.02 15.34 -0.55
N PHE A 13 4.06 15.71 0.73
CA PHE A 13 2.89 15.65 1.61
C PHE A 13 1.83 16.68 1.16
N HIS A 14 0.56 16.28 1.17
CA HIS A 14 -0.56 17.12 0.73
C HIS A 14 -1.85 16.82 1.52
N ASN A 15 -2.90 17.62 1.31
CA ASN A 15 -4.18 17.47 2.03
C ASN A 15 -4.81 16.08 1.94
N GLY A 16 -4.59 15.35 0.84
CA GLY A 16 -5.03 13.96 0.72
C GLY A 16 -4.36 13.02 1.72
N HIS A 17 -3.09 13.24 2.03
CA HIS A 17 -2.37 12.48 3.04
C HIS A 17 -2.86 12.83 4.46
N LEU A 18 -3.12 14.11 4.73
CA LEU A 18 -3.71 14.56 6.00
C LEU A 18 -5.10 13.92 6.21
N TYR A 19 -5.95 13.96 5.19
CA TYR A 19 -7.26 13.31 5.21
C TYR A 19 -7.14 11.80 5.46
N HIS A 20 -6.22 11.13 4.75
CA HIS A 20 -5.98 9.69 4.92
C HIS A 20 -5.58 9.35 6.34
N MET A 21 -4.64 10.10 6.93
CA MET A 21 -4.22 9.92 8.32
C MET A 21 -5.37 10.10 9.31
N GLN A 22 -6.15 11.17 9.17
CA GLN A 22 -7.30 11.45 10.04
C GLN A 22 -8.37 10.36 9.92
N LYS A 23 -8.68 9.96 8.69
CA LYS A 23 -9.67 8.93 8.40
C LYS A 23 -9.21 7.54 8.88
N ALA A 24 -7.92 7.23 8.77
CA ALA A 24 -7.35 6.02 9.30
C ALA A 24 -7.55 5.93 10.82
N LYS A 25 -7.25 7.00 11.57
CA LYS A 25 -7.51 7.06 13.02
C LYS A 25 -8.99 6.88 13.35
N GLU A 26 -9.87 7.58 12.62
CA GLU A 26 -11.31 7.51 12.83
C GLU A 26 -11.87 6.08 12.67
N ILE A 27 -11.52 5.42 11.55
CA ILE A 27 -12.06 4.09 11.22
C ILE A 27 -11.48 3.00 12.15
N THR A 28 -10.20 3.09 12.48
CA THR A 28 -9.53 2.10 13.33
C THR A 28 -9.79 2.34 14.82
N GLY A 29 -10.22 3.55 15.19
CA GLY A 29 -10.25 4.00 16.58
C GLY A 29 -8.85 4.07 17.20
N ALA A 30 -7.81 4.31 16.37
CA ALA A 30 -6.43 4.37 16.84
C ALA A 30 -6.14 5.66 17.61
N ASP A 31 -5.41 5.52 18.70
CA ASP A 31 -4.92 6.65 19.50
C ASP A 31 -3.78 7.38 18.78
N SER A 32 -2.97 6.63 18.04
CA SER A 32 -1.75 7.14 17.40
C SER A 32 -1.52 6.56 16.01
N VAL A 33 -0.62 7.19 15.26
CA VAL A 33 -0.21 6.80 13.91
C VAL A 33 1.30 6.63 13.86
N ILE A 34 1.78 5.60 13.16
CA ILE A 34 3.20 5.46 12.80
C ILE A 34 3.26 5.35 11.27
N ALA A 35 4.12 6.15 10.65
CA ALA A 35 4.34 6.07 9.21
C ALA A 35 5.66 5.36 8.91
N VAL A 36 5.62 4.45 7.92
CA VAL A 36 6.79 3.97 7.20
C VAL A 36 6.84 4.72 5.88
N MET A 37 7.94 5.42 5.61
CA MET A 37 8.07 6.31 4.47
C MET A 37 9.29 5.96 3.61
N SER A 38 9.12 5.93 2.28
CA SER A 38 10.26 5.78 1.36
C SER A 38 11.31 6.88 1.58
N GLY A 39 12.59 6.51 1.47
CA GLY A 39 13.71 7.44 1.63
C GLY A 39 13.87 8.41 0.46
N ASN A 40 15.09 8.54 -0.07
CA ASN A 40 15.37 9.47 -1.18
C ASN A 40 14.88 8.98 -2.55
N TYR A 41 14.45 7.73 -2.65
CA TYR A 41 13.87 7.13 -3.85
C TYR A 41 12.47 6.60 -3.53
N VAL A 42 11.54 6.82 -4.46
CA VAL A 42 10.16 6.36 -4.38
C VAL A 42 10.00 4.99 -5.04
N GLN A 43 8.88 4.34 -4.84
CA GLN A 43 8.59 2.96 -5.28
C GLN A 43 8.81 2.75 -6.80
N ARG A 44 8.60 3.78 -7.60
CA ARG A 44 8.88 3.74 -9.06
C ARG A 44 10.36 3.89 -9.42
N GLY A 45 11.26 3.90 -8.45
CA GLY A 45 12.71 4.06 -8.65
C GLY A 45 13.15 5.48 -8.99
N ALA A 46 12.24 6.45 -9.01
CA ALA A 46 12.57 7.85 -9.24
C ALA A 46 13.09 8.53 -7.97
N PRO A 47 14.00 9.52 -8.07
CA PRO A 47 14.32 10.37 -6.94
C PRO A 47 13.08 11.10 -6.41
N ALA A 48 12.96 11.19 -5.10
CA ALA A 48 11.93 12.01 -4.48
C ALA A 48 12.18 13.49 -4.79
N ILE A 49 11.10 14.27 -4.96
CA ILE A 49 11.21 15.71 -5.30
C ILE A 49 11.74 16.56 -4.15
N MET A 50 11.72 16.03 -2.93
CA MET A 50 12.22 16.70 -1.72
C MET A 50 13.08 15.73 -0.89
N PRO A 51 14.09 16.22 -0.15
CA PRO A 51 14.87 15.42 0.77
C PRO A 51 13.97 14.68 1.78
N LYS A 52 14.31 13.44 2.12
CA LYS A 52 13.55 12.63 3.05
C LYS A 52 13.28 13.30 4.40
N HIS A 53 14.28 14.03 4.93
CA HIS A 53 14.15 14.71 6.22
C HIS A 53 13.07 15.80 6.21
N LEU A 54 13.01 16.60 5.14
CA LEU A 54 11.95 17.62 4.99
C LEU A 54 10.56 16.98 4.84
N ARG A 55 10.47 15.86 4.11
CA ARG A 55 9.19 15.13 3.99
C ARG A 55 8.74 14.55 5.33
N ALA A 56 9.70 14.01 6.11
CA ALA A 56 9.41 13.52 7.45
C ALA A 56 9.01 14.65 8.41
N GLU A 57 9.70 15.79 8.35
CA GLU A 57 9.38 16.98 9.16
C GLU A 57 7.94 17.46 8.92
N VAL A 58 7.52 17.60 7.65
CA VAL A 58 6.14 17.96 7.32
C VAL A 58 5.13 16.93 7.84
N ALA A 59 5.45 15.65 7.78
CA ALA A 59 4.59 14.60 8.32
C ALA A 59 4.47 14.67 9.86
N LEU A 60 5.58 14.95 10.55
CA LEU A 60 5.60 15.16 12.01
C LEU A 60 4.77 16.40 12.39
N GLU A 61 4.94 17.52 11.68
CA GLU A 61 4.15 18.75 11.89
C GLU A 61 2.65 18.52 11.62
N ALA A 62 2.31 17.62 10.68
CA ALA A 62 0.92 17.25 10.40
C ALA A 62 0.31 16.34 11.50
N GLY A 63 1.09 15.94 12.51
CA GLY A 63 0.63 15.17 13.67
C GLY A 63 0.89 13.67 13.61
N ILE A 64 1.82 13.20 12.77
CA ILE A 64 2.33 11.82 12.78
C ILE A 64 3.51 11.78 13.77
N PRO A 65 3.40 11.13 14.93
CA PRO A 65 4.43 11.24 15.97
C PRO A 65 5.73 10.48 15.67
N LEU A 66 5.70 9.53 14.73
CA LEU A 66 6.87 8.74 14.34
C LEU A 66 6.85 8.42 12.85
N VAL A 67 7.93 8.77 12.17
CA VAL A 67 8.18 8.42 10.77
C VAL A 67 9.44 7.56 10.69
N LEU A 68 9.31 6.35 10.16
CA LEU A 68 10.41 5.41 9.94
C LEU A 68 10.77 5.39 8.46
N GLU A 69 12.05 5.33 8.16
CA GLU A 69 12.50 5.18 6.77
C GLU A 69 12.39 3.72 6.32
N LEU A 70 11.70 3.48 5.21
CA LEU A 70 11.78 2.22 4.50
C LEU A 70 13.14 2.13 3.80
N PRO A 71 13.97 1.09 4.07
CA PRO A 71 15.25 0.94 3.39
C PRO A 71 15.11 0.95 1.87
N VAL A 72 16.07 1.58 1.17
CA VAL A 72 15.98 1.83 -0.27
C VAL A 72 15.82 0.56 -1.11
N CYS A 73 16.39 -0.56 -0.68
CA CYS A 73 16.24 -1.85 -1.36
C CYS A 73 14.78 -2.32 -1.43
N TYR A 74 13.98 -2.00 -0.43
CA TYR A 74 12.54 -2.24 -0.42
C TYR A 74 11.77 -1.09 -1.07
N ALA A 75 12.13 0.14 -0.75
CA ALA A 75 11.42 1.34 -1.20
C ALA A 75 11.38 1.50 -2.73
N SER A 76 12.41 1.03 -3.44
CA SER A 76 12.52 1.10 -4.91
C SER A 76 12.27 -0.25 -5.60
N GLY A 77 11.77 -1.24 -4.87
CA GLY A 77 11.46 -2.57 -5.39
C GLY A 77 10.09 -2.68 -6.05
N SER A 78 9.71 -3.91 -6.40
CA SER A 78 8.34 -4.20 -6.84
C SER A 78 7.33 -3.93 -5.72
N ALA A 79 6.03 -3.96 -6.03
CA ALA A 79 4.98 -3.81 -5.02
C ALA A 79 5.11 -4.85 -3.89
N GLU A 80 5.51 -6.06 -4.23
CA GLU A 80 5.73 -7.16 -3.28
C GLU A 80 6.90 -6.85 -2.33
N TYR A 81 8.07 -6.44 -2.86
CA TYR A 81 9.22 -6.06 -2.02
C TYR A 81 8.94 -4.82 -1.16
N PHE A 82 8.21 -3.86 -1.72
CA PHE A 82 7.79 -2.68 -0.97
C PHE A 82 6.89 -3.06 0.21
N ALA A 83 5.95 -3.97 -0.02
CA ALA A 83 5.06 -4.49 1.00
C ALA A 83 5.81 -5.30 2.07
N ASP A 84 6.68 -6.24 1.65
CA ASP A 84 7.52 -7.04 2.55
C ASP A 84 8.31 -6.14 3.51
N GLY A 85 9.07 -5.18 2.99
CA GLY A 85 9.84 -4.28 3.84
C GLY A 85 9.00 -3.48 4.82
N ALA A 86 7.85 -2.96 4.38
CA ALA A 86 6.98 -2.15 5.21
C ALA A 86 6.26 -2.97 6.30
N ILE A 87 5.69 -4.13 5.94
CA ILE A 87 5.00 -5.01 6.89
C ILE A 87 5.99 -5.62 7.88
N SER A 88 7.17 -6.06 7.41
CA SER A 88 8.23 -6.55 8.30
C SER A 88 8.68 -5.52 9.33
N LEU A 89 8.77 -4.22 8.95
CA LEU A 89 9.08 -3.17 9.91
C LEU A 89 7.98 -3.03 10.97
N PHE A 90 6.72 -3.02 10.56
CA PHE A 90 5.60 -2.91 11.48
C PHE A 90 5.49 -4.13 12.41
N GLU A 91 5.71 -5.32 11.89
CA GLU A 91 5.72 -6.56 12.67
C GLU A 91 6.83 -6.53 13.74
N LYS A 92 8.06 -6.15 13.36
CA LYS A 92 9.20 -6.06 14.29
C LYS A 92 9.04 -4.98 15.34
N LEU A 93 8.29 -3.91 15.07
CA LEU A 93 7.93 -2.93 16.10
C LEU A 93 7.01 -3.53 17.15
N GLY A 94 6.17 -4.50 16.79
CA GLY A 94 5.30 -5.24 17.71
C GLY A 94 4.21 -4.41 18.41
N CYS A 95 3.94 -3.21 17.90
CA CYS A 95 2.96 -2.29 18.52
C CYS A 95 1.90 -1.79 17.52
N ILE A 96 1.89 -2.28 16.30
CA ILE A 96 0.94 -1.89 15.26
C ILE A 96 -0.27 -2.82 15.29
N ASP A 97 -1.45 -2.28 15.58
CA ASP A 97 -2.70 -3.06 15.61
C ASP A 97 -3.31 -3.21 14.22
N SER A 98 -3.16 -2.19 13.37
CA SER A 98 -3.71 -2.19 12.02
C SER A 98 -2.86 -1.38 11.06
N ILE A 99 -2.99 -1.68 9.77
CA ILE A 99 -2.54 -0.78 8.70
C ILE A 99 -3.74 -0.20 7.98
N CYS A 100 -3.59 1.01 7.45
CA CYS A 100 -4.61 1.62 6.63
C CYS A 100 -4.02 2.15 5.33
N PHE A 101 -4.63 1.82 4.20
CA PHE A 101 -4.18 2.24 2.87
C PHE A 101 -5.35 2.72 2.00
N GLY A 102 -5.04 3.58 1.03
CA GLY A 102 -6.02 4.03 0.04
C GLY A 102 -6.20 3.00 -1.07
N SER A 103 -7.45 2.78 -1.49
CA SER A 103 -7.82 1.82 -2.53
C SER A 103 -8.86 2.42 -3.47
N GLU A 104 -8.78 2.11 -4.73
CA GLU A 104 -9.80 2.49 -5.70
C GLU A 104 -11.07 1.65 -5.54
N CYS A 105 -10.93 0.36 -5.27
CA CYS A 105 -12.09 -0.50 -5.02
C CYS A 105 -12.74 -0.28 -3.64
N GLY A 106 -11.94 -0.06 -2.60
CA GLY A 106 -12.40 0.19 -1.23
C GLY A 106 -13.07 -1.00 -0.56
N ASP A 107 -12.72 -2.22 -0.96
CA ASP A 107 -13.30 -3.47 -0.46
C ASP A 107 -12.20 -4.42 0.00
N ILE A 108 -12.04 -4.53 1.32
CA ILE A 108 -10.97 -5.35 1.93
C ILE A 108 -11.16 -6.86 1.67
N GLU A 109 -12.39 -7.33 1.56
CA GLU A 109 -12.66 -8.75 1.33
C GLU A 109 -12.16 -9.21 -0.04
N ARG A 110 -12.16 -8.32 -1.03
CA ARG A 110 -11.56 -8.59 -2.34
C ARG A 110 -10.07 -8.83 -2.22
N PHE A 111 -9.36 -8.01 -1.44
CA PHE A 111 -7.92 -8.18 -1.21
C PHE A 111 -7.61 -9.48 -0.48
N ILE A 112 -8.40 -9.82 0.54
CA ILE A 112 -8.24 -11.07 1.29
C ILE A 112 -8.46 -12.27 0.37
N THR A 113 -9.51 -12.24 -0.47
CA THR A 113 -9.79 -13.30 -1.44
C THR A 113 -8.64 -13.48 -2.43
N LEU A 114 -8.16 -12.37 -3.02
CA LEU A 114 -7.07 -12.40 -3.99
C LEU A 114 -5.75 -12.86 -3.37
N ALA A 115 -5.43 -12.38 -2.16
CA ALA A 115 -4.23 -12.79 -1.44
C ALA A 115 -4.23 -14.29 -1.09
N ASN A 116 -5.36 -14.81 -0.61
CA ASN A 116 -5.50 -16.24 -0.36
C ASN A 116 -5.38 -17.07 -1.64
N THR A 117 -5.92 -16.59 -2.76
CA THR A 117 -5.75 -17.25 -4.07
C THR A 117 -4.28 -17.29 -4.48
N GLN A 118 -3.54 -16.20 -4.33
CA GLN A 118 -2.11 -16.17 -4.63
C GLN A 118 -1.29 -17.10 -3.75
N LEU A 119 -1.67 -17.27 -2.49
CA LEU A 119 -0.88 -18.04 -1.52
C LEU A 119 -1.23 -19.52 -1.49
N TYR A 120 -2.47 -19.88 -1.79
CA TYR A 120 -2.97 -21.23 -1.47
C TYR A 120 -3.70 -21.94 -2.61
N ASP A 121 -4.00 -21.27 -3.74
CA ASP A 121 -4.63 -21.94 -4.88
C ASP A 121 -3.55 -22.58 -5.78
N GLU A 122 -3.51 -23.89 -5.82
CA GLU A 122 -2.53 -24.66 -6.61
C GLU A 122 -2.56 -24.33 -8.11
N LYS A 123 -3.68 -23.82 -8.64
CA LYS A 123 -3.81 -23.45 -10.06
C LYS A 123 -3.23 -22.07 -10.37
N TYR A 124 -3.00 -21.24 -9.34
CA TYR A 124 -2.55 -19.87 -9.57
C TYR A 124 -1.20 -19.82 -10.27
N ASP A 125 -0.20 -20.50 -9.72
CA ASP A 125 1.16 -20.51 -10.28
C ASP A 125 1.19 -21.14 -11.68
N GLU A 126 0.41 -22.19 -11.91
CA GLU A 126 0.28 -22.82 -13.22
C GLU A 126 -0.29 -21.83 -14.26
N GLN A 127 -1.34 -21.09 -13.91
CA GLN A 127 -1.92 -20.10 -14.80
C GLN A 127 -1.00 -18.91 -15.07
N VAL A 128 -0.29 -18.42 -14.06
CA VAL A 128 0.73 -17.38 -14.23
C VAL A 128 1.79 -17.83 -15.23
N LYS A 129 2.32 -19.05 -15.04
CA LYS A 129 3.30 -19.62 -15.96
C LYS A 129 2.76 -19.74 -17.39
N ASN A 130 1.55 -20.24 -17.56
CA ASN A 130 0.90 -20.33 -18.87
C ASN A 130 0.80 -18.99 -19.59
N TYR A 131 0.50 -17.90 -18.87
CA TYR A 131 0.47 -16.57 -19.45
C TYR A 131 1.86 -16.03 -19.79
N LEU A 132 2.86 -16.30 -18.96
CA LEU A 132 4.25 -15.96 -19.26
C LEU A 132 4.75 -16.68 -20.52
N ASP A 133 4.44 -17.96 -20.68
CA ASP A 133 4.80 -18.77 -21.83
C ASP A 133 4.12 -18.25 -23.13
N GLN A 134 2.97 -17.59 -23.01
CA GLN A 134 2.30 -16.87 -24.10
C GLN A 134 2.93 -15.49 -24.41
N GLY A 135 3.99 -15.08 -23.70
CA GLY A 135 4.70 -13.84 -23.93
C GLY A 135 4.11 -12.61 -23.21
N LEU A 136 3.19 -12.80 -22.27
CA LEU A 136 2.71 -11.68 -21.46
C LEU A 136 3.77 -11.27 -20.43
N ASN A 137 3.78 -9.99 -20.07
CA ASN A 137 4.63 -9.53 -18.98
C ASN A 137 4.11 -10.03 -17.62
N TYR A 138 5.00 -10.07 -16.62
CA TYR A 138 4.71 -10.62 -15.30
C TYR A 138 3.48 -9.98 -14.62
N PRO A 139 3.35 -8.64 -14.49
CA PRO A 139 2.17 -8.04 -13.87
C PRO A 139 0.84 -8.39 -14.56
N THR A 140 0.83 -8.44 -15.88
CA THR A 140 -0.37 -8.82 -16.62
C THR A 140 -0.71 -10.29 -16.44
N SER A 141 0.29 -11.16 -16.35
CA SER A 141 0.10 -12.59 -16.10
C SER A 141 -0.53 -12.84 -14.74
N LEU A 142 -0.05 -12.14 -13.69
CA LEU A 142 -0.62 -12.21 -12.34
C LEU A 142 -2.10 -11.77 -12.32
N SER A 143 -2.40 -10.60 -12.89
CA SER A 143 -3.77 -10.06 -12.92
C SER A 143 -4.72 -10.98 -13.69
N LYS A 144 -4.30 -11.53 -14.82
CA LYS A 144 -5.12 -12.47 -15.60
C LYS A 144 -5.36 -13.79 -14.89
N ALA A 145 -4.34 -14.34 -14.23
CA ALA A 145 -4.49 -15.56 -13.44
C ALA A 145 -5.49 -15.37 -12.30
N LEU A 146 -5.38 -14.27 -11.56
CA LEU A 146 -6.34 -13.91 -10.52
C LEU A 146 -7.77 -13.77 -11.07
N PHE A 147 -7.93 -13.03 -12.18
CA PHE A 147 -9.24 -12.85 -12.80
C PHE A 147 -9.86 -14.18 -13.23
N ASN A 148 -9.08 -15.09 -13.83
CA ASN A 148 -9.59 -16.38 -14.28
C ASN A 148 -10.06 -17.27 -13.12
N ILE A 149 -9.42 -17.18 -11.97
CA ILE A 149 -9.75 -18.02 -10.81
C ILE A 149 -10.91 -17.40 -10.01
N THR A 150 -10.85 -16.09 -9.78
CA THR A 150 -11.74 -15.42 -8.84
C THR A 150 -12.87 -14.59 -9.48
N GLY A 151 -12.71 -14.23 -10.77
CA GLY A 151 -13.57 -13.26 -11.45
C GLY A 151 -13.33 -11.81 -11.01
N ILE A 152 -12.31 -11.55 -10.17
CA ILE A 152 -12.01 -10.22 -9.61
C ILE A 152 -10.87 -9.58 -10.40
N THR A 153 -11.10 -8.36 -10.91
CA THR A 153 -10.07 -7.55 -11.57
C THR A 153 -9.31 -6.69 -10.54
N ILE A 154 -7.98 -6.63 -10.68
CA ILE A 154 -7.11 -5.73 -9.94
C ILE A 154 -6.05 -5.18 -10.89
N ASP A 155 -6.14 -3.88 -11.20
CA ASP A 155 -5.34 -3.23 -12.24
C ASP A 155 -4.90 -1.80 -11.89
N THR A 156 -5.39 -1.26 -10.77
CA THR A 156 -5.02 0.07 -10.32
C THR A 156 -3.78 0.04 -9.42
N PRO A 157 -2.89 1.04 -9.47
CA PRO A 157 -1.63 1.02 -8.73
C PRO A 157 -1.81 0.87 -7.21
N ASN A 158 -2.81 1.55 -6.61
CA ASN A 158 -3.02 1.45 -5.16
C ASN A 158 -3.64 0.12 -4.76
N ASP A 159 -4.51 -0.45 -5.59
CA ASP A 159 -5.07 -1.78 -5.32
C ASP A 159 -4.02 -2.88 -5.47
N ILE A 160 -3.08 -2.77 -6.41
CA ILE A 160 -1.93 -3.69 -6.53
C ILE A 160 -1.06 -3.63 -5.28
N LEU A 161 -0.74 -2.43 -4.79
CA LEU A 161 0.00 -2.26 -3.53
C LEU A 161 -0.81 -2.78 -2.34
N GLY A 162 -2.12 -2.47 -2.28
CA GLY A 162 -3.02 -2.97 -1.24
C GLY A 162 -3.07 -4.49 -1.18
N LEU A 163 -3.14 -5.15 -2.34
CA LEU A 163 -3.06 -6.61 -2.42
C LEU A 163 -1.74 -7.13 -1.86
N SER A 164 -0.62 -6.50 -2.21
CA SER A 164 0.69 -6.90 -1.71
C SER A 164 0.80 -6.77 -0.19
N TYR A 165 0.22 -5.72 0.41
CA TYR A 165 0.19 -5.57 1.87
C TYR A 165 -0.63 -6.68 2.54
N VAL A 166 -1.83 -6.95 2.01
CA VAL A 166 -2.71 -7.99 2.57
C VAL A 166 -2.09 -9.37 2.41
N ARG A 167 -1.50 -9.66 1.25
CA ARG A 167 -0.77 -10.91 1.00
C ARG A 167 0.35 -11.10 2.01
N GLU A 168 1.18 -10.09 2.22
CA GLU A 168 2.30 -10.15 3.15
C GLU A 168 1.85 -10.40 4.60
N ILE A 169 0.79 -9.71 5.05
CA ILE A 169 0.21 -9.93 6.38
C ILE A 169 -0.27 -11.38 6.55
N ILE A 170 -0.93 -11.95 5.54
CA ILE A 170 -1.43 -13.34 5.60
C ILE A 170 -0.27 -14.33 5.57
N GLU A 171 0.71 -14.14 4.71
CA GLU A 171 1.87 -15.01 4.51
C GLU A 171 2.73 -15.10 5.78
N THR A 172 3.03 -13.96 6.39
CA THR A 172 3.83 -13.87 7.62
C THR A 172 3.02 -14.17 8.88
N LYS A 173 1.69 -14.23 8.77
CA LYS A 173 0.77 -14.35 9.91
C LYS A 173 0.92 -13.20 10.91
N ALA A 174 1.27 -12.03 10.41
CA ALA A 174 1.41 -10.84 11.24
C ALA A 174 0.08 -10.51 11.93
N ASN A 175 0.14 -10.19 13.23
CA ASN A 175 -1.04 -9.79 13.99
C ASN A 175 -1.40 -8.32 13.73
N ILE A 176 -1.61 -7.97 12.45
CA ILE A 176 -1.90 -6.63 11.98
C ILE A 176 -3.17 -6.68 11.14
N GLN A 177 -4.19 -5.90 11.49
CA GLN A 177 -5.44 -5.85 10.74
C GLN A 177 -5.30 -4.94 9.51
N PRO A 178 -5.47 -5.44 8.27
CA PRO A 178 -5.49 -4.58 7.09
C PRO A 178 -6.84 -3.88 6.95
N ILE A 179 -6.82 -2.58 6.64
CA ILE A 179 -8.01 -1.75 6.42
C ILE A 179 -7.76 -0.88 5.19
N CYS A 180 -8.75 -0.77 4.31
CA CYS A 180 -8.66 0.11 3.16
C CYS A 180 -9.69 1.24 3.22
N ILE A 181 -9.30 2.41 2.69
CA ILE A 181 -10.17 3.58 2.52
C ILE A 181 -10.40 3.77 1.03
N LYS A 182 -11.68 3.83 0.61
CA LYS A 182 -12.01 4.13 -0.78
C LYS A 182 -11.56 5.54 -1.16
N ARG A 183 -10.76 5.64 -2.21
CA ARG A 183 -10.31 6.93 -2.76
C ARG A 183 -11.47 7.63 -3.47
N THR A 184 -11.57 8.92 -3.22
CA THR A 184 -12.65 9.75 -3.80
C THR A 184 -12.20 10.50 -5.06
N ASN A 185 -10.88 10.52 -5.36
CA ASN A 185 -10.30 11.25 -6.49
C ASN A 185 -9.65 10.29 -7.48
N ASP A 186 -9.90 10.54 -8.78
CA ASP A 186 -9.29 9.81 -9.88
C ASP A 186 -7.79 10.09 -9.94
N TYR A 187 -6.96 9.05 -9.94
CA TYR A 187 -5.49 9.14 -10.00
C TYR A 187 -4.99 9.92 -11.23
N HIS A 188 -5.76 9.93 -12.30
CA HIS A 188 -5.44 10.61 -13.56
C HIS A 188 -6.11 11.98 -13.74
N SER A 189 -6.82 12.51 -12.74
CA SER A 189 -7.46 13.81 -12.86
C SER A 189 -6.43 14.94 -12.92
N LYS A 190 -6.26 15.52 -14.09
CA LYS A 190 -5.45 16.74 -14.31
C LYS A 190 -6.17 18.03 -13.83
N LYS A 191 -7.37 17.93 -13.28
CA LYS A 191 -8.14 19.08 -12.79
C LYS A 191 -8.16 19.07 -11.27
N LEU A 192 -7.76 20.17 -10.68
CA LEU A 192 -7.94 20.46 -9.25
C LEU A 192 -9.45 20.60 -8.98
N THR A 193 -10.09 19.53 -8.54
CA THR A 193 -11.51 19.53 -8.17
C THR A 193 -11.62 19.30 -6.67
N GLY A 194 -11.96 20.36 -5.92
CA GLY A 194 -12.21 20.28 -4.48
C GLY A 194 -11.00 20.62 -3.59
N THR A 195 -11.20 20.49 -2.28
CA THR A 195 -10.21 20.81 -1.23
C THR A 195 -9.17 19.70 -0.99
N ILE A 196 -9.39 18.51 -1.56
CA ILE A 196 -8.52 17.35 -1.44
C ILE A 196 -8.02 16.98 -2.84
N THR A 197 -6.74 17.18 -3.10
CA THR A 197 -6.09 16.87 -4.38
C THR A 197 -4.96 15.86 -4.19
N SER A 198 -4.76 14.97 -5.17
CA SER A 198 -3.57 14.13 -5.26
C SER A 198 -2.41 14.93 -5.86
N ALA A 199 -1.18 14.60 -5.47
CA ALA A 199 0.01 15.07 -6.15
C ALA A 199 0.21 14.23 -7.43
N SER A 200 -0.14 14.76 -8.57
CA SER A 200 0.11 14.17 -9.89
C SER A 200 0.68 15.21 -10.83
#